data_0becb798b04583143a4cc830e1e91aa1
#
_entry.id   0becb798b04583143a4cc830e1e91aa1
#
_cell.length_a   1.000
_cell.length_b   1.000
_cell.length_c   1.000
_cell.angle_alpha   90.00
_cell.angle_beta   90.00
_cell.angle_gamma   90.00
#
_symmetry.space_group_name_H-M   'P 1'
#
loop_
_entity.id
_entity.type
_entity.pdbx_description
1 polymer ?
#
loop_
_entity_poly.entity_id
_entity_poly.type
_entity_poly.pdbx_seq_one_letter_code
_entity_poly.pdbx_strand_id
1 'polypeptide(L)'
;MYTPVDAVIVRLWGRRVGALINEREGFTSFQYDPEFVKSGLAIAPLMMPLSNQIYTSADFQVPRNAFFGLPGVFADSLPDSFGNKLVKDWMLSRGYSMDRITVLDRLSYVGDRGMGALTYEPAMFRGNSDPTVLDMKALVEEARLALNADLSKLGGAEALRRIIRVGTSAGGAQAKAVVGWNRDTGEFLAGAGDLPEGFEHWLIKFTPYGIDDAGEKEYEFYRMALECGIVMSECRIYELDGRKHFMTKRFDRDGNRRFHTQTYCAMKHLPHLSPVSLCTYEGIFETSFDLGLGYEDREQLFRRMAFNVYTREMDDHTKNFSFLMRENGKWELAPAYDLTGYHFSVDDPTMFEFTNRHALSVNGKFSSITDEDLLTVAERYGIGTARKVLKRIKEVVC
;
A
#
# COMPACT_ATOMS: atom_id res chain seq x y z
N MET A 1 32.29 2.48 10.48
CA MET A 1 31.92 3.53 9.50
C MET A 1 30.86 2.92 8.60
N TYR A 2 29.75 3.59 8.39
CA TYR A 2 28.69 3.06 7.52
C TYR A 2 29.13 3.06 6.05
N THR A 3 28.84 1.96 5.34
CA THR A 3 29.01 1.85 3.89
C THR A 3 27.63 1.74 3.27
N PRO A 4 27.22 2.68 2.39
CA PRO A 4 25.96 2.57 1.66
C PRO A 4 25.85 1.28 0.87
N VAL A 5 24.64 0.82 0.66
CA VAL A 5 24.38 -0.35 -0.18
C VAL A 5 24.47 0.07 -1.65
N ASP A 6 25.43 -0.47 -2.39
CA ASP A 6 25.65 -0.14 -3.80
C ASP A 6 24.73 -0.93 -4.74
N ALA A 7 24.35 -2.15 -4.33
CA ALA A 7 23.48 -3.03 -5.12
C ALA A 7 22.55 -3.83 -4.23
N VAL A 8 21.33 -4.07 -4.74
CA VAL A 8 20.31 -4.89 -4.09
C VAL A 8 19.84 -5.98 -5.04
N ILE A 9 19.89 -7.23 -4.57
CA ILE A 9 19.28 -8.36 -5.28
C ILE A 9 17.79 -8.38 -4.95
N VAL A 10 16.97 -8.42 -5.97
CA VAL A 10 15.51 -8.57 -5.87
C VAL A 10 15.14 -10.04 -6.04
N ARG A 11 14.28 -10.55 -5.14
CA ARG A 11 13.72 -11.90 -5.25
C ARG A 11 12.20 -11.87 -5.25
N LEU A 12 11.62 -12.87 -5.88
CA LEU A 12 10.19 -13.16 -5.89
C LEU A 12 10.02 -14.66 -5.58
N TRP A 13 9.33 -14.99 -4.49
CA TRP A 13 9.15 -16.38 -4.02
C TRP A 13 10.48 -17.16 -3.93
N GLY A 14 11.52 -16.50 -3.41
CA GLY A 14 12.87 -17.05 -3.27
C GLY A 14 13.70 -17.08 -4.57
N ARG A 15 13.09 -16.88 -5.75
CA ARG A 15 13.78 -16.85 -7.06
C ARG A 15 14.42 -15.47 -7.26
N ARG A 16 15.66 -15.43 -7.76
CA ARG A 16 16.31 -14.18 -8.12
C ARG A 16 15.62 -13.57 -9.34
N VAL A 17 15.07 -12.36 -9.17
CA VAL A 17 14.42 -11.59 -10.24
C VAL A 17 15.45 -10.79 -11.04
N GLY A 18 16.40 -10.17 -10.33
CA GLY A 18 17.40 -9.29 -10.90
C GLY A 18 18.16 -8.52 -9.84
N ALA A 19 18.80 -7.44 -10.25
CA ALA A 19 19.55 -6.55 -9.37
C ALA A 19 19.28 -5.09 -9.67
N LEU A 20 19.19 -4.30 -8.59
CA LEU A 20 19.15 -2.82 -8.58
C LEU A 20 20.52 -2.30 -8.22
N ILE A 21 20.98 -1.25 -8.89
CA ILE A 21 22.18 -0.48 -8.55
C ILE A 21 21.87 1.00 -8.46
N ASN A 22 22.61 1.72 -7.60
CA ASN A 22 22.55 3.18 -7.59
C ASN A 22 23.29 3.75 -8.80
N GLU A 23 22.66 4.67 -9.50
CA GLU A 23 23.25 5.50 -10.53
C GLU A 23 23.58 6.90 -9.97
N ARG A 24 24.25 7.70 -10.79
CA ARG A 24 24.52 9.09 -10.45
C ARG A 24 23.20 9.88 -10.33
N GLU A 25 23.21 10.97 -9.59
CA GLU A 25 22.08 11.89 -9.44
C GLU A 25 20.82 11.30 -8.79
N GLY A 26 20.96 10.17 -8.05
CA GLY A 26 19.86 9.56 -7.30
C GLY A 26 18.87 8.78 -8.16
N PHE A 27 19.27 8.37 -9.36
CA PHE A 27 18.58 7.37 -10.17
C PHE A 27 19.06 5.97 -9.81
N THR A 28 18.30 4.98 -10.27
CA THR A 28 18.65 3.56 -10.14
C THR A 28 18.52 2.85 -11.47
N SER A 29 19.33 1.84 -11.68
CA SER A 29 19.20 0.91 -12.81
C SER A 29 18.84 -0.48 -12.32
N PHE A 30 18.01 -1.16 -13.09
CA PHE A 30 17.58 -2.53 -12.85
C PHE A 30 17.81 -3.39 -14.07
N GLN A 31 18.31 -4.61 -13.85
CA GLN A 31 18.39 -5.62 -14.89
C GLN A 31 17.83 -6.94 -14.36
N TYR A 32 16.95 -7.55 -15.17
CA TYR A 32 16.45 -8.90 -14.89
C TYR A 32 17.56 -9.93 -14.97
N ASP A 33 17.48 -10.93 -14.11
CA ASP A 33 18.29 -12.15 -14.23
C ASP A 33 17.85 -12.92 -15.50
N PRO A 34 18.77 -13.35 -16.38
CA PRO A 34 18.43 -14.05 -17.60
C PRO A 34 17.60 -15.34 -17.38
N GLU A 35 17.82 -16.05 -16.26
CA GLU A 35 17.02 -17.23 -15.94
C GLU A 35 15.61 -16.84 -15.47
N PHE A 36 15.45 -15.67 -14.83
CA PHE A 36 14.13 -15.17 -14.47
C PHE A 36 13.33 -14.74 -15.71
N VAL A 37 13.97 -14.14 -16.71
CA VAL A 37 13.32 -13.77 -17.99
C VAL A 37 12.65 -14.99 -18.64
N LYS A 38 13.28 -16.15 -18.59
CA LYS A 38 12.72 -17.41 -19.14
C LYS A 38 11.48 -17.90 -18.39
N SER A 39 11.23 -17.40 -17.19
CA SER A 39 10.07 -17.84 -16.38
C SER A 39 8.73 -17.34 -16.87
N GLY A 40 8.70 -16.27 -17.66
CA GLY A 40 7.47 -15.59 -18.07
C GLY A 40 6.76 -14.77 -16.97
N LEU A 41 7.32 -14.70 -15.75
CA LEU A 41 6.73 -13.98 -14.62
C LEU A 41 7.08 -12.48 -14.68
N ALA A 42 6.26 -11.68 -15.34
CA ALA A 42 6.47 -10.23 -15.43
C ALA A 42 6.02 -9.52 -14.16
N ILE A 43 6.98 -9.09 -13.31
CA ILE A 43 6.66 -8.36 -12.05
C ILE A 43 6.13 -6.94 -12.28
N ALA A 44 6.39 -6.34 -13.43
CA ALA A 44 5.94 -5.01 -13.82
C ALA A 44 5.71 -4.97 -15.34
N PRO A 45 4.67 -5.69 -15.85
CA PRO A 45 4.52 -5.98 -17.27
C PRO A 45 4.39 -4.75 -18.15
N LEU A 46 3.85 -3.64 -17.61
CA LEU A 46 3.59 -2.43 -18.38
C LEU A 46 4.82 -1.51 -18.48
N MET A 47 5.58 -1.37 -17.40
CA MET A 47 6.70 -0.43 -17.35
C MET A 47 8.06 -1.10 -17.51
N MET A 48 8.17 -2.36 -17.09
CA MET A 48 9.40 -3.15 -17.21
C MET A 48 9.06 -4.56 -17.71
N PRO A 49 8.63 -4.74 -18.97
CA PRO A 49 8.40 -6.06 -19.53
C PRO A 49 9.67 -6.91 -19.47
N LEU A 50 9.49 -8.23 -19.39
CA LEU A 50 10.62 -9.17 -19.31
C LEU A 50 11.56 -9.00 -20.50
N SER A 51 12.80 -8.61 -20.24
CA SER A 51 13.84 -8.49 -21.25
C SER A 51 15.23 -8.54 -20.60
N ASN A 52 16.27 -8.68 -21.44
CA ASN A 52 17.67 -8.61 -20.99
C ASN A 52 18.22 -7.16 -20.99
N GLN A 53 17.39 -6.17 -21.32
CA GLN A 53 17.81 -4.76 -21.29
C GLN A 53 17.95 -4.25 -19.85
N ILE A 54 18.72 -3.18 -19.70
CA ILE A 54 18.80 -2.43 -18.46
C ILE A 54 17.66 -1.40 -18.45
N TYR A 55 16.93 -1.33 -17.35
CA TYR A 55 15.91 -0.34 -17.10
C TYR A 55 16.45 0.71 -16.15
N THR A 56 16.51 1.97 -16.60
CA THR A 56 16.98 3.09 -15.78
C THR A 56 15.80 3.94 -15.36
N SER A 57 15.70 4.28 -14.08
CA SER A 57 14.59 5.10 -13.58
C SER A 57 14.55 6.50 -14.19
N ALA A 58 15.65 6.99 -14.76
CA ALA A 58 15.71 8.22 -15.53
C ALA A 58 14.86 8.14 -16.82
N ASP A 59 14.84 6.98 -17.49
CA ASP A 59 14.15 6.77 -18.76
C ASP A 59 12.61 6.81 -18.60
N PHE A 60 12.12 6.48 -17.42
CA PHE A 60 10.70 6.45 -17.11
C PHE A 60 10.09 7.80 -16.74
N GLN A 61 10.88 8.87 -16.64
CA GLN A 61 10.45 10.17 -16.14
C GLN A 61 9.71 10.06 -14.79
N VAL A 62 10.14 9.11 -13.95
CA VAL A 62 9.48 8.77 -12.68
C VAL A 62 9.38 10.00 -11.79
N PRO A 63 8.19 10.35 -11.25
CA PRO A 63 8.07 11.43 -10.29
C PRO A 63 8.96 11.18 -9.06
N ARG A 64 10.02 11.95 -8.90
CA ARG A 64 11.03 11.75 -7.83
C ARG A 64 10.43 11.82 -6.43
N ASN A 65 9.46 12.69 -6.23
CA ASN A 65 8.75 12.85 -4.96
C ASN A 65 7.86 11.63 -4.60
N ALA A 66 7.40 10.88 -5.61
CA ALA A 66 6.55 9.71 -5.42
C ALA A 66 7.36 8.40 -5.34
N PHE A 67 8.47 8.29 -6.09
CA PHE A 67 9.19 7.04 -6.29
C PHE A 67 10.65 7.06 -5.83
N PHE A 68 11.16 8.19 -5.37
CA PHE A 68 12.52 8.35 -4.84
C PHE A 68 13.64 7.88 -5.79
N GLY A 69 13.39 7.93 -7.10
CA GLY A 69 14.34 7.46 -8.11
C GLY A 69 14.34 5.95 -8.36
N LEU A 70 13.34 5.21 -7.88
CA LEU A 70 13.11 3.79 -8.20
C LEU A 70 12.06 3.62 -9.29
N PRO A 71 12.11 2.54 -10.09
CA PRO A 71 10.94 2.05 -10.79
C PRO A 71 9.79 1.76 -9.81
N GLY A 72 8.54 2.02 -10.25
CA GLY A 72 7.35 1.97 -9.40
C GLY A 72 7.19 0.67 -8.62
N VAL A 73 7.41 -0.47 -9.25
CA VAL A 73 7.27 -1.80 -8.62
C VAL A 73 8.15 -1.97 -7.37
N PHE A 74 9.32 -1.36 -7.34
CA PHE A 74 10.22 -1.39 -6.18
C PHE A 74 9.87 -0.28 -5.19
N ALA A 75 9.42 0.88 -5.70
CA ALA A 75 8.98 1.98 -4.87
C ALA A 75 7.76 1.63 -4.00
N ASP A 76 6.87 0.78 -4.47
CA ASP A 76 5.73 0.25 -3.70
C ASP A 76 6.14 -0.58 -2.48
N SER A 77 7.37 -1.08 -2.46
CA SER A 77 7.91 -1.79 -1.29
C SER A 77 8.46 -0.85 -0.22
N LEU A 78 8.67 0.44 -0.56
CA LEU A 78 9.19 1.40 0.40
C LEU A 78 8.13 1.67 1.49
N PRO A 79 8.59 1.93 2.72
CA PRO A 79 7.69 2.36 3.78
C PRO A 79 6.94 3.65 3.41
N ASP A 80 5.74 3.80 3.95
CA ASP A 80 4.96 5.04 3.88
C ASP A 80 5.61 6.20 4.68
N SER A 81 4.91 7.33 4.79
CA SER A 81 5.40 8.49 5.53
C SER A 81 5.72 8.16 6.99
N PHE A 82 4.87 7.39 7.67
CA PHE A 82 5.11 6.94 9.03
C PHE A 82 6.32 5.99 9.11
N GLY A 83 6.35 4.95 8.27
CA GLY A 83 7.45 4.00 8.22
C GLY A 83 8.78 4.66 7.80
N ASN A 84 8.77 5.59 6.85
CA ASN A 84 9.98 6.33 6.44
C ASN A 84 10.57 7.14 7.58
N LYS A 85 9.73 7.74 8.44
CA LYS A 85 10.20 8.43 9.64
C LYS A 85 10.92 7.46 10.58
N LEU A 86 10.33 6.29 10.83
CA LEU A 86 10.92 5.25 11.67
C LEU A 86 12.27 4.76 11.12
N VAL A 87 12.34 4.50 9.81
CA VAL A 87 13.59 4.12 9.12
C VAL A 87 14.67 5.16 9.32
N LYS A 88 14.32 6.44 9.09
CA LYS A 88 15.22 7.56 9.27
C LYS A 88 15.77 7.62 10.71
N ASP A 89 14.89 7.58 11.69
CA ASP A 89 15.24 7.69 13.10
C ASP A 89 16.13 6.51 13.54
N TRP A 90 15.82 5.31 13.07
CA TRP A 90 16.65 4.14 13.32
C TRP A 90 18.05 4.27 12.70
N MET A 91 18.13 4.71 11.44
CA MET A 91 19.42 4.89 10.76
C MET A 91 20.27 5.94 11.48
N LEU A 92 19.66 7.07 11.86
CA LEU A 92 20.36 8.11 12.64
C LEU A 92 20.86 7.58 13.99
N SER A 93 20.08 6.76 14.70
CA SER A 93 20.49 6.14 15.97
C SER A 93 21.69 5.19 15.82
N ARG A 94 21.96 4.71 14.60
CA ARG A 94 23.10 3.85 14.24
C ARG A 94 24.30 4.62 13.70
N GLY A 95 24.24 5.96 13.71
CA GLY A 95 25.32 6.82 13.24
C GLY A 95 25.37 7.01 11.72
N TYR A 96 24.26 6.70 11.03
CA TYR A 96 24.12 7.06 9.62
C TYR A 96 23.88 8.56 9.50
N SER A 97 24.48 9.21 8.53
CA SER A 97 24.13 10.59 8.22
C SER A 97 23.09 10.66 7.10
N MET A 98 22.16 11.61 7.19
CA MET A 98 21.00 11.73 6.30
C MET A 98 21.35 11.86 4.83
N ASP A 99 22.44 12.56 4.54
CA ASP A 99 22.97 12.80 3.19
C ASP A 99 23.56 11.55 2.53
N ARG A 100 23.77 10.48 3.31
CA ARG A 100 24.34 9.22 2.84
C ARG A 100 23.36 8.08 2.72
N ILE A 101 22.12 8.26 3.21
CA ILE A 101 21.09 7.21 3.11
C ILE A 101 20.54 7.19 1.70
N THR A 102 20.84 6.12 0.97
CA THR A 102 20.33 5.89 -0.38
C THR A 102 18.96 5.23 -0.39
N VAL A 103 18.31 5.20 -1.53
CA VAL A 103 17.05 4.45 -1.68
C VAL A 103 17.26 2.94 -1.60
N LEU A 104 18.42 2.43 -2.00
CA LEU A 104 18.77 1.01 -1.85
C LEU A 104 18.99 0.63 -0.38
N ASP A 105 19.48 1.54 0.45
CA ASP A 105 19.52 1.34 1.90
C ASP A 105 18.11 1.15 2.48
N ARG A 106 17.13 1.91 1.99
CA ARG A 106 15.73 1.78 2.41
C ARG A 106 15.14 0.43 1.97
N LEU A 107 15.42 -0.03 0.75
CA LEU A 107 15.00 -1.37 0.29
C LEU A 107 15.68 -2.48 1.12
N SER A 108 16.97 -2.34 1.42
CA SER A 108 17.70 -3.27 2.30
C SER A 108 17.15 -3.27 3.72
N TYR A 109 16.65 -2.13 4.20
CA TYR A 109 15.93 -2.05 5.46
C TYR A 109 14.58 -2.79 5.39
N VAL A 110 13.84 -2.67 4.30
CA VAL A 110 12.60 -3.44 4.08
C VAL A 110 12.90 -4.95 4.08
N GLY A 111 13.91 -5.39 3.33
CA GLY A 111 14.31 -6.78 3.26
C GLY A 111 13.16 -7.69 2.80
N ASP A 112 12.68 -8.56 3.68
CA ASP A 112 11.57 -9.49 3.46
C ASP A 112 10.24 -9.07 4.12
N ARG A 113 10.19 -7.88 4.73
CA ARG A 113 9.05 -7.40 5.52
C ARG A 113 8.04 -6.56 4.75
N GLY A 114 8.27 -6.31 3.47
CA GLY A 114 7.43 -5.49 2.62
C GLY A 114 6.02 -6.06 2.36
N MET A 115 5.17 -5.22 1.79
CA MET A 115 3.93 -5.68 1.17
C MET A 115 4.27 -6.48 -0.09
N GLY A 116 3.39 -7.41 -0.44
CA GLY A 116 3.60 -8.27 -1.61
C GLY A 116 4.64 -9.38 -1.38
N ALA A 117 5.21 -9.88 -2.48
CA ALA A 117 6.10 -11.03 -2.48
C ALA A 117 7.56 -10.70 -2.81
N LEU A 118 7.87 -9.44 -3.16
CA LEU A 118 9.25 -9.03 -3.41
C LEU A 118 10.04 -8.99 -2.10
N THR A 119 11.29 -9.44 -2.17
CA THR A 119 12.26 -9.36 -1.08
C THR A 119 13.60 -8.83 -1.60
N TYR A 120 14.39 -8.23 -0.70
CA TYR A 120 15.58 -7.46 -1.04
C TYR A 120 16.78 -7.92 -0.22
N GLU A 121 17.91 -8.20 -0.89
CA GLU A 121 19.18 -8.60 -0.28
C GLU A 121 20.32 -7.63 -0.70
N PRO A 122 21.20 -7.21 0.24
CA PRO A 122 21.26 -7.62 1.64
C PRO A 122 20.12 -7.04 2.45
N ALA A 123 19.57 -7.81 3.39
CA ALA A 123 18.62 -7.30 4.36
C ALA A 123 19.37 -6.74 5.58
N MET A 124 19.12 -5.47 5.94
CA MET A 124 19.72 -4.84 7.14
C MET A 124 19.16 -5.42 8.43
N PHE A 125 17.91 -5.86 8.39
CA PHE A 125 17.29 -6.67 9.43
C PHE A 125 17.10 -8.08 8.89
N ARG A 126 17.85 -9.00 9.43
CA ARG A 126 17.39 -10.39 9.43
C ARG A 126 16.49 -10.50 10.64
N GLY A 127 15.18 -10.57 10.43
CA GLY A 127 14.26 -10.86 11.51
C GLY A 127 14.74 -12.10 12.22
N ASN A 128 14.79 -12.09 13.54
CA ASN A 128 14.75 -13.36 14.26
C ASN A 128 13.49 -14.06 13.75
N SER A 129 13.64 -15.26 13.23
CA SER A 129 12.53 -16.10 12.75
C SER A 129 11.56 -16.48 13.86
N ASP A 130 11.85 -16.12 15.12
CA ASP A 130 10.97 -16.39 16.24
C ASP A 130 9.92 -15.27 16.35
N PRO A 131 8.63 -15.60 16.18
CA PRO A 131 7.52 -14.67 16.37
C PRO A 131 7.54 -14.18 17.82
N THR A 132 7.68 -12.87 17.99
CA THR A 132 7.67 -12.23 19.31
C THR A 132 6.24 -11.85 19.66
N VAL A 133 5.76 -12.30 20.82
CA VAL A 133 4.48 -11.85 21.38
C VAL A 133 4.51 -10.35 21.62
N LEU A 134 3.45 -9.67 21.19
CA LEU A 134 3.33 -8.22 21.27
C LEU A 134 2.50 -7.80 22.49
N ASP A 135 3.04 -6.90 23.27
CA ASP A 135 2.25 -6.07 24.18
C ASP A 135 1.60 -4.94 23.34
N MET A 136 0.33 -5.11 23.01
CA MET A 136 -0.40 -4.17 22.17
C MET A 136 -0.55 -2.79 22.82
N LYS A 137 -0.62 -2.72 24.16
CA LYS A 137 -0.70 -1.44 24.86
C LYS A 137 0.60 -0.66 24.74
N ALA A 138 1.73 -1.33 24.96
CA ALA A 138 3.04 -0.72 24.76
C ALA A 138 3.24 -0.31 23.30
N LEU A 139 2.80 -1.13 22.33
CA LEU A 139 2.95 -0.85 20.90
C LEU A 139 2.16 0.39 20.46
N VAL A 140 0.90 0.55 20.92
CA VAL A 140 0.06 1.73 20.60
C VAL A 140 0.71 3.00 21.14
N GLU A 141 1.19 2.99 22.38
CA GLU A 141 1.85 4.15 22.98
C GLU A 141 3.18 4.48 22.30
N GLU A 142 3.99 3.47 21.98
CA GLU A 142 5.25 3.64 21.25
C GLU A 142 5.00 4.23 19.84
N ALA A 143 3.98 3.74 19.11
CA ALA A 143 3.60 4.28 17.80
C ALA A 143 3.16 5.75 17.89
N ARG A 144 2.42 6.11 18.93
CA ARG A 144 2.01 7.49 19.22
C ARG A 144 3.21 8.41 19.45
N LEU A 145 4.16 7.99 20.29
CA LEU A 145 5.36 8.77 20.56
C LEU A 145 6.21 8.97 19.30
N ALA A 146 6.29 7.94 18.45
CA ALA A 146 6.98 8.03 17.17
C ALA A 146 6.34 9.04 16.21
N LEU A 147 4.99 9.09 16.13
CA LEU A 147 4.29 10.09 15.32
C LEU A 147 4.59 11.53 15.76
N ASN A 148 4.58 11.76 17.06
CA ASN A 148 4.77 13.10 17.64
C ASN A 148 6.25 13.55 17.68
N ALA A 149 7.17 12.80 17.08
CA ALA A 149 8.62 13.04 17.10
C ALA A 149 9.22 13.09 18.53
N ASP A 150 8.53 12.53 19.54
CA ASP A 150 8.96 12.51 20.93
C ASP A 150 9.75 11.25 21.26
N LEU A 151 10.76 10.99 20.42
CA LEU A 151 11.59 9.78 20.54
C LEU A 151 12.41 9.74 21.83
N SER A 152 12.58 10.90 22.50
CA SER A 152 13.27 10.95 23.79
C SER A 152 12.51 10.21 24.91
N LYS A 153 11.20 10.07 24.75
CA LYS A 153 10.32 9.33 25.67
C LYS A 153 10.11 7.86 25.27
N LEU A 154 10.52 7.47 24.05
CA LEU A 154 10.60 6.07 23.69
C LEU A 154 11.63 5.40 24.60
N GLY A 155 11.27 4.28 25.24
CA GLY A 155 12.10 3.51 26.17
C GLY A 155 13.39 2.92 25.55
N GLY A 156 14.05 3.67 24.69
CA GLY A 156 15.33 3.37 24.07
C GLY A 156 15.26 2.60 22.75
N ALA A 157 16.41 2.10 22.30
CA ALA A 157 16.58 1.39 21.03
C ALA A 157 15.72 0.15 20.86
N GLU A 158 15.23 -0.43 21.95
CA GLU A 158 14.40 -1.63 21.90
C GLU A 158 12.94 -1.34 21.56
N ALA A 159 12.37 -0.28 22.11
CA ALA A 159 11.04 0.22 21.72
C ALA A 159 10.99 0.59 20.24
N LEU A 160 12.01 1.31 19.78
CA LEU A 160 12.15 1.64 18.35
C LEU A 160 12.24 0.36 17.49
N ARG A 161 12.95 -0.67 17.93
CA ARG A 161 13.00 -1.96 17.22
C ARG A 161 11.65 -2.66 17.16
N ARG A 162 10.83 -2.60 18.23
CA ARG A 162 9.48 -3.20 18.24
C ARG A 162 8.58 -2.53 17.20
N ILE A 163 8.51 -1.20 17.22
CA ILE A 163 7.72 -0.43 16.23
C ILE A 163 8.19 -0.74 14.81
N ILE A 164 9.50 -0.78 14.59
CA ILE A 164 10.10 -1.09 13.30
C ILE A 164 9.72 -2.50 12.81
N ARG A 165 9.64 -3.49 13.71
CA ARG A 165 9.24 -4.86 13.35
C ARG A 165 7.80 -4.94 12.86
N VAL A 166 6.93 -4.07 13.34
CA VAL A 166 5.48 -4.13 13.08
C VAL A 166 4.98 -3.02 12.15
N GLY A 167 5.74 -1.94 11.90
CA GLY A 167 5.23 -0.70 11.31
C GLY A 167 5.77 -0.32 9.94
N THR A 168 6.12 -1.18 9.01
CA THR A 168 7.00 -0.75 7.92
C THR A 168 6.46 -0.73 6.50
N SER A 169 5.19 -1.00 6.17
CA SER A 169 4.93 -1.08 4.72
C SER A 169 3.50 -1.03 4.21
N ALA A 170 2.59 -0.43 4.93
CA ALA A 170 1.28 -0.14 4.34
C ALA A 170 1.13 1.36 4.14
N GLY A 171 0.73 1.83 2.96
CA GLY A 171 0.64 3.24 2.57
C GLY A 171 -0.16 4.14 3.53
N GLY A 172 0.08 5.46 3.53
CA GLY A 172 -0.62 6.49 4.32
C GLY A 172 0.19 7.11 5.45
N ALA A 173 -0.37 8.14 6.09
CA ALA A 173 0.28 8.93 7.15
C ALA A 173 -0.05 8.46 8.57
N GLN A 174 -1.09 7.66 8.75
CA GLN A 174 -1.58 7.17 10.04
C GLN A 174 -0.66 6.10 10.63
N ALA A 175 -0.49 6.11 11.96
CA ALA A 175 0.23 5.05 12.66
C ALA A 175 -0.46 3.71 12.47
N LYS A 176 0.32 2.70 12.07
CA LYS A 176 -0.18 1.36 11.79
C LYS A 176 0.85 0.29 12.09
N ALA A 177 0.39 -0.93 12.28
CA ALA A 177 1.23 -2.08 12.55
C ALA A 177 0.81 -3.31 11.75
N VAL A 178 1.79 -4.06 11.23
CA VAL A 178 1.57 -5.39 10.65
C VAL A 178 1.73 -6.43 11.76
N VAL A 179 0.69 -7.20 12.03
CA VAL A 179 0.64 -8.15 13.12
C VAL A 179 0.18 -9.53 12.66
N GLY A 180 0.62 -10.57 13.37
CA GLY A 180 -0.01 -11.87 13.37
C GLY A 180 -1.06 -11.90 14.47
N TRP A 181 -2.26 -12.32 14.18
CA TRP A 181 -3.33 -12.44 15.17
C TRP A 181 -3.91 -13.84 15.19
N ASN A 182 -3.96 -14.42 16.38
CA ASN A 182 -4.65 -15.68 16.64
C ASN A 182 -6.04 -15.36 17.20
N ARG A 183 -7.09 -15.75 16.49
CA ARG A 183 -8.48 -15.44 16.87
C ARG A 183 -8.95 -16.20 18.10
N ASP A 184 -8.43 -17.41 18.30
CA ASP A 184 -8.87 -18.31 19.36
C ASP A 184 -8.27 -17.91 20.69
N THR A 185 -7.00 -17.48 20.70
CA THR A 185 -6.28 -17.08 21.93
C THR A 185 -6.32 -15.57 22.16
N GLY A 186 -6.62 -14.76 21.14
CA GLY A 186 -6.52 -13.30 21.18
C GLY A 186 -5.08 -12.78 21.15
N GLU A 187 -4.10 -13.62 20.94
CA GLU A 187 -2.68 -13.31 21.02
C GLU A 187 -2.21 -12.60 19.74
N PHE A 188 -1.31 -11.63 19.91
CA PHE A 188 -0.68 -10.90 18.83
C PHE A 188 0.82 -11.17 18.76
N LEU A 189 1.31 -11.34 17.52
CA LEU A 189 2.73 -11.50 17.20
C LEU A 189 3.17 -10.40 16.21
N ALA A 190 4.48 -10.15 16.15
CA ALA A 190 5.04 -9.33 15.07
C ALA A 190 4.81 -10.03 13.71
N GLY A 191 4.06 -9.39 12.82
CA GLY A 191 3.47 -10.02 11.63
C GLY A 191 4.25 -9.85 10.33
N ALA A 192 5.50 -9.38 10.38
CA ALA A 192 6.27 -9.11 9.16
C ALA A 192 6.86 -10.36 8.48
N GLY A 193 7.13 -11.43 9.25
CA GLY A 193 7.67 -12.70 8.75
C GLY A 193 6.61 -13.78 8.64
N ASP A 194 7.05 -15.05 8.57
CA ASP A 194 6.15 -16.20 8.63
C ASP A 194 5.57 -16.35 10.03
N LEU A 195 4.33 -16.78 10.11
CA LEU A 195 3.56 -16.92 11.34
C LEU A 195 3.37 -18.41 11.67
N PRO A 196 3.30 -18.77 12.97
CA PRO A 196 2.90 -20.09 13.39
C PRO A 196 1.48 -20.45 12.94
N GLU A 197 1.15 -21.74 12.96
CA GLU A 197 -0.21 -22.22 12.73
C GLU A 197 -1.21 -21.58 13.70
N GLY A 198 -2.41 -21.25 13.22
CA GLY A 198 -3.45 -20.57 13.98
C GLY A 198 -3.36 -19.03 13.97
N PHE A 199 -2.27 -18.46 13.44
CA PHE A 199 -2.15 -17.01 13.27
C PHE A 199 -2.43 -16.58 11.84
N GLU A 200 -3.04 -15.41 11.70
CA GLU A 200 -3.32 -14.75 10.42
C GLU A 200 -2.61 -13.40 10.33
N HIS A 201 -2.25 -12.99 9.11
CA HIS A 201 -1.63 -11.68 8.86
C HIS A 201 -2.66 -10.55 8.82
N TRP A 202 -2.50 -9.57 9.68
CA TRP A 202 -3.38 -8.40 9.80
C TRP A 202 -2.60 -7.09 9.77
N LEU A 203 -3.30 -6.03 9.40
CA LEU A 203 -2.86 -4.66 9.55
C LEU A 203 -3.79 -3.96 10.55
N ILE A 204 -3.22 -3.31 11.56
CA ILE A 204 -3.96 -2.46 12.51
C ILE A 204 -3.61 -1.01 12.21
N LYS A 205 -4.62 -0.16 12.07
CA LYS A 205 -4.51 1.30 12.05
C LYS A 205 -4.88 1.84 13.42
N PHE A 206 -3.94 2.53 14.04
CA PHE A 206 -4.17 3.09 15.38
C PHE A 206 -4.98 4.39 15.27
N THR A 207 -6.12 4.44 15.95
CA THR A 207 -6.97 5.63 15.98
C THR A 207 -6.22 6.83 16.55
N PRO A 208 -6.08 7.94 15.80
CA PRO A 208 -5.35 9.12 16.25
C PRO A 208 -6.02 9.74 17.49
N TYR A 209 -5.22 10.38 18.35
CA TYR A 209 -5.76 11.19 19.44
C TYR A 209 -6.46 12.43 18.86
N GLY A 210 -7.63 12.74 19.41
CA GLY A 210 -8.46 13.87 18.94
C GLY A 210 -9.39 13.54 17.78
N ILE A 211 -9.32 12.31 17.23
CA ILE A 211 -10.24 11.80 16.20
C ILE A 211 -10.68 10.42 16.65
N ASP A 212 -11.37 10.36 17.78
CA ASP A 212 -11.59 9.12 18.52
C ASP A 212 -12.50 8.11 17.79
N ASP A 213 -13.27 8.55 16.80
CA ASP A 213 -14.18 7.73 15.98
C ASP A 213 -13.56 7.26 14.63
N ALA A 214 -12.30 7.59 14.34
CA ALA A 214 -11.69 7.28 13.03
C ALA A 214 -11.74 5.77 12.69
N GLY A 215 -11.44 4.89 13.65
CA GLY A 215 -11.48 3.45 13.44
C GLY A 215 -12.91 2.92 13.21
N GLU A 216 -13.91 3.50 13.91
CA GLU A 216 -15.32 3.13 13.74
C GLU A 216 -15.83 3.58 12.37
N LYS A 217 -15.51 4.80 11.94
CA LYS A 217 -15.89 5.32 10.61
C LYS A 217 -15.33 4.44 9.48
N GLU A 218 -14.05 4.08 9.54
CA GLU A 218 -13.46 3.20 8.53
C GLU A 218 -14.15 1.83 8.52
N TYR A 219 -14.55 1.31 9.68
CA TYR A 219 -15.32 0.07 9.77
C TYR A 219 -16.76 0.21 9.24
N GLU A 220 -17.41 1.34 9.42
CA GLU A 220 -18.72 1.64 8.84
C GLU A 220 -18.63 1.68 7.31
N PHE A 221 -17.61 2.32 6.75
CA PHE A 221 -17.35 2.34 5.31
C PHE A 221 -17.10 0.93 4.75
N TYR A 222 -16.33 0.11 5.48
CA TYR A 222 -16.18 -1.31 5.14
C TYR A 222 -17.53 -2.03 5.05
N ARG A 223 -18.40 -1.85 6.03
CA ARG A 223 -19.72 -2.48 6.03
C ARG A 223 -20.59 -2.01 4.85
N MET A 224 -20.65 -0.69 4.62
CA MET A 224 -21.36 -0.12 3.48
C MET A 224 -20.82 -0.66 2.14
N ALA A 225 -19.50 -0.75 2.01
CA ALA A 225 -18.86 -1.27 0.81
C ALA A 225 -19.28 -2.73 0.55
N LEU A 226 -19.30 -3.59 1.58
CA LEU A 226 -19.79 -4.97 1.46
C LEU A 226 -21.27 -5.03 1.03
N GLU A 227 -22.12 -4.17 1.60
CA GLU A 227 -23.54 -4.08 1.23
C GLU A 227 -23.73 -3.60 -0.22
N CYS A 228 -22.81 -2.80 -0.75
CA CYS A 228 -22.73 -2.41 -2.15
C CYS A 228 -22.16 -3.51 -3.06
N GLY A 229 -21.73 -4.64 -2.52
CA GLY A 229 -21.14 -5.76 -3.25
C GLY A 229 -19.69 -5.52 -3.67
N ILE A 230 -18.97 -4.64 -2.98
CA ILE A 230 -17.54 -4.45 -3.17
C ILE A 230 -16.78 -5.53 -2.42
N VAL A 231 -15.82 -6.16 -3.11
CA VAL A 231 -14.95 -7.16 -2.51
C VAL A 231 -13.87 -6.47 -1.68
N MET A 232 -13.86 -6.75 -0.38
CA MET A 232 -12.84 -6.29 0.58
C MET A 232 -12.30 -7.46 1.38
N SER A 233 -11.10 -7.31 1.94
CA SER A 233 -10.61 -8.21 2.98
C SER A 233 -11.46 -8.07 4.23
N GLU A 234 -11.48 -9.12 5.05
CA GLU A 234 -12.15 -9.06 6.35
C GLU A 234 -11.56 -7.91 7.19
N CYS A 235 -12.46 -7.09 7.76
CA CYS A 235 -12.10 -6.01 8.66
C CYS A 235 -12.77 -6.20 10.02
N ARG A 236 -12.16 -5.66 11.07
CA ARG A 236 -12.63 -5.73 12.45
C ARG A 236 -12.28 -4.46 13.22
N ILE A 237 -12.98 -4.27 14.32
CA ILE A 237 -12.59 -3.32 15.37
C ILE A 237 -11.78 -4.08 16.43
N TYR A 238 -10.63 -3.53 16.77
CA TYR A 238 -9.84 -3.93 17.93
C TYR A 238 -9.98 -2.85 19.01
N GLU A 239 -10.56 -3.22 20.15
CA GLU A 239 -10.75 -2.31 21.27
C GLU A 239 -9.61 -2.46 22.27
N LEU A 240 -8.98 -1.35 22.61
CA LEU A 240 -7.89 -1.29 23.59
C LEU A 240 -8.01 -0.01 24.42
N ASP A 241 -8.05 -0.12 25.73
CA ASP A 241 -8.17 1.00 26.70
C ASP A 241 -9.33 1.96 26.34
N GLY A 242 -10.47 1.41 25.89
CA GLY A 242 -11.66 2.17 25.50
C GLY A 242 -11.57 2.87 24.13
N ARG A 243 -10.48 2.63 23.37
CA ARG A 243 -10.30 3.16 22.00
C ARG A 243 -10.51 2.05 20.98
N LYS A 244 -11.15 2.38 19.87
CA LYS A 244 -11.49 1.47 18.80
C LYS A 244 -10.56 1.68 17.62
N HIS A 245 -9.73 0.68 17.35
CA HIS A 245 -8.76 0.65 16.26
C HIS A 245 -9.31 -0.18 15.11
N PHE A 246 -9.07 0.25 13.88
CA PHE A 246 -9.45 -0.51 12.70
C PHE A 246 -8.42 -1.59 12.39
N MET A 247 -8.89 -2.80 12.08
CA MET A 247 -8.05 -3.91 11.62
C MET A 247 -8.54 -4.43 10.28
N THR A 248 -7.61 -4.75 9.39
CA THR A 248 -7.92 -5.42 8.12
C THR A 248 -6.98 -6.61 7.90
N LYS A 249 -7.53 -7.73 7.44
CA LYS A 249 -6.75 -8.90 7.05
C LYS A 249 -5.96 -8.59 5.80
N ARG A 250 -4.68 -8.94 5.77
CA ARG A 250 -3.83 -8.71 4.61
C ARG A 250 -4.26 -9.55 3.43
N PHE A 251 -4.55 -8.91 2.31
CA PHE A 251 -4.95 -9.57 1.06
C PHE A 251 -3.77 -10.16 0.28
N ASP A 252 -2.57 -9.69 0.57
CA ASP A 252 -1.33 -10.16 -0.05
C ASP A 252 -0.73 -11.39 0.64
N ARG A 253 -1.50 -12.00 1.55
CA ARG A 253 -1.12 -13.21 2.31
C ARG A 253 -2.25 -14.23 2.31
N ASP A 254 -1.87 -15.51 2.18
CA ASP A 254 -2.71 -16.68 2.41
C ASP A 254 -1.90 -17.67 3.26
N GLY A 255 -2.12 -17.68 4.57
CA GLY A 255 -1.14 -18.21 5.51
C GLY A 255 0.22 -17.51 5.29
N ASN A 256 1.28 -18.27 5.13
CA ASN A 256 2.61 -17.74 4.83
C ASN A 256 2.91 -17.58 3.33
N ARG A 257 1.95 -17.93 2.45
CA ARG A 257 2.08 -17.67 1.01
C ARG A 257 1.93 -16.19 0.74
N ARG A 258 2.80 -15.66 -0.13
CA ARG A 258 2.84 -14.26 -0.51
C ARG A 258 2.36 -14.08 -1.94
N PHE A 259 1.50 -13.09 -2.18
CA PHE A 259 1.13 -12.68 -3.54
C PHE A 259 1.89 -11.41 -3.93
N HIS A 260 2.40 -11.38 -5.14
CA HIS A 260 3.04 -10.16 -5.65
C HIS A 260 1.97 -9.08 -5.83
N THR A 261 2.28 -7.88 -5.37
CA THR A 261 1.32 -6.77 -5.34
C THR A 261 1.95 -5.55 -5.98
N GLN A 262 1.17 -4.82 -6.80
CA GLN A 262 1.57 -3.54 -7.35
C GLN A 262 0.38 -2.60 -7.39
N THR A 263 0.57 -1.34 -6.92
CA THR A 263 -0.45 -0.30 -7.00
C THR A 263 -0.62 0.21 -8.44
N TYR A 264 -1.78 0.78 -8.77
CA TYR A 264 -1.98 1.48 -10.05
C TYR A 264 -0.97 2.62 -10.22
N CYS A 265 -0.67 3.35 -9.14
CA CYS A 265 0.39 4.34 -9.09
C CYS A 265 1.72 3.80 -9.65
N ALA A 266 2.17 2.67 -9.13
CA ALA A 266 3.42 2.03 -9.53
C ALA A 266 3.34 1.34 -10.89
N MET A 267 2.18 0.78 -11.25
CA MET A 267 1.94 0.08 -12.51
C MET A 267 2.06 1.00 -13.73
N LYS A 268 1.75 2.28 -13.56
CA LYS A 268 1.78 3.31 -14.63
C LYS A 268 2.73 4.47 -14.33
N HIS A 269 3.53 4.39 -13.26
CA HIS A 269 4.42 5.45 -12.80
C HIS A 269 3.72 6.82 -12.62
N LEU A 270 2.54 6.81 -12.02
CA LEU A 270 1.72 8.01 -11.81
C LEU A 270 2.01 8.68 -10.46
N PRO A 271 1.85 10.00 -10.34
CA PRO A 271 1.87 10.67 -9.04
C PRO A 271 0.65 10.25 -8.20
N HIS A 272 0.77 10.32 -6.86
CA HIS A 272 -0.35 10.07 -5.95
C HIS A 272 -0.72 11.27 -5.07
N LEU A 273 0.22 12.23 -4.90
CA LEU A 273 0.04 13.40 -4.04
C LEU A 273 -0.55 14.62 -4.76
N SER A 274 -0.64 14.58 -6.08
CA SER A 274 -1.16 15.69 -6.86
C SER A 274 -2.00 15.14 -7.99
N PRO A 275 -3.32 15.37 -8.00
CA PRO A 275 -4.17 14.95 -9.09
C PRO A 275 -3.75 15.68 -10.37
N VAL A 276 -3.37 14.91 -11.36
CA VAL A 276 -3.06 15.38 -12.71
C VAL A 276 -4.01 14.72 -13.70
N SER A 277 -4.13 15.28 -14.89
CA SER A 277 -5.04 14.78 -15.94
C SER A 277 -4.85 13.28 -16.29
N LEU A 278 -3.70 12.70 -15.96
CA LEU A 278 -3.41 11.28 -16.14
C LEU A 278 -3.97 10.38 -15.02
N CYS A 279 -4.36 10.95 -13.87
CA CYS A 279 -4.93 10.20 -12.74
C CYS A 279 -6.45 10.08 -12.96
N THR A 280 -6.87 8.98 -13.57
CA THR A 280 -8.26 8.78 -13.99
C THR A 280 -8.73 7.38 -13.64
N TYR A 281 -10.03 7.19 -13.39
CA TYR A 281 -10.63 5.86 -13.28
C TYR A 281 -10.55 5.10 -14.61
N GLU A 282 -10.69 5.80 -15.72
CA GLU A 282 -10.52 5.23 -17.06
C GLU A 282 -9.17 4.57 -17.23
N GLY A 283 -8.09 5.21 -16.74
CA GLY A 283 -6.74 4.63 -16.76
C GLY A 283 -6.62 3.34 -15.93
N ILE A 284 -7.41 3.18 -14.86
CA ILE A 284 -7.45 1.92 -14.10
C ILE A 284 -8.15 0.84 -14.94
N PHE A 285 -9.26 1.17 -15.63
CA PHE A 285 -9.92 0.24 -16.54
C PHE A 285 -8.99 -0.20 -17.68
N GLU A 286 -8.29 0.74 -18.31
CA GLU A 286 -7.30 0.44 -19.35
C GLU A 286 -6.20 -0.48 -18.82
N THR A 287 -5.69 -0.20 -17.62
CA THR A 287 -4.70 -1.07 -16.95
C THR A 287 -5.27 -2.48 -16.73
N SER A 288 -6.55 -2.60 -16.39
CA SER A 288 -7.18 -3.92 -16.22
C SER A 288 -7.23 -4.73 -17.52
N PHE A 289 -7.44 -4.09 -18.66
CA PHE A 289 -7.36 -4.73 -19.97
C PHE A 289 -5.92 -5.11 -20.32
N ASP A 290 -4.97 -4.22 -20.10
CA ASP A 290 -3.54 -4.46 -20.35
C ASP A 290 -3.02 -5.68 -19.56
N LEU A 291 -3.55 -5.89 -18.35
CA LEU A 291 -3.23 -7.03 -17.47
C LEU A 291 -4.08 -8.29 -17.76
N GLY A 292 -5.03 -8.23 -18.70
CA GLY A 292 -5.90 -9.34 -19.06
C GLY A 292 -6.95 -9.70 -18.00
N LEU A 293 -7.38 -8.74 -17.16
CA LEU A 293 -8.40 -8.97 -16.13
C LEU A 293 -9.77 -9.24 -16.75
N GLY A 294 -10.58 -10.03 -16.03
CA GLY A 294 -11.92 -10.43 -16.47
C GLY A 294 -13.00 -9.35 -16.29
N TYR A 295 -14.23 -9.68 -16.72
CA TYR A 295 -15.38 -8.81 -16.54
C TYR A 295 -15.67 -8.51 -15.06
N GLU A 296 -15.54 -9.53 -14.22
CA GLU A 296 -15.82 -9.41 -12.77
C GLU A 296 -14.93 -8.37 -12.09
N ASP A 297 -13.64 -8.36 -12.43
CA ASP A 297 -12.71 -7.34 -11.94
C ASP A 297 -13.10 -5.94 -12.38
N ARG A 298 -13.51 -5.77 -13.66
CA ARG A 298 -13.95 -4.47 -14.18
C ARG A 298 -15.27 -4.02 -13.57
N GLU A 299 -16.20 -4.95 -13.29
CA GLU A 299 -17.42 -4.61 -12.54
C GLU A 299 -17.07 -4.16 -11.12
N GLN A 300 -16.09 -4.79 -10.45
CA GLN A 300 -15.60 -4.37 -9.16
C GLN A 300 -14.96 -2.97 -9.21
N LEU A 301 -14.18 -2.64 -10.25
CA LEU A 301 -13.65 -1.29 -10.46
C LEU A 301 -14.78 -0.26 -10.58
N PHE A 302 -15.82 -0.58 -11.36
CA PHE A 302 -16.97 0.30 -11.52
C PHE A 302 -17.73 0.50 -10.19
N ARG A 303 -17.90 -0.56 -9.39
CA ARG A 303 -18.52 -0.47 -8.06
C ARG A 303 -17.74 0.47 -7.14
N ARG A 304 -16.41 0.33 -7.11
CA ARG A 304 -15.53 1.18 -6.28
C ARG A 304 -15.58 2.64 -6.75
N MET A 305 -15.50 2.89 -8.05
CA MET A 305 -15.62 4.24 -8.62
C MET A 305 -16.95 4.90 -8.20
N ALA A 306 -18.07 4.21 -8.43
CA ALA A 306 -19.40 4.72 -8.08
C ALA A 306 -19.56 4.91 -6.55
N PHE A 307 -19.07 3.96 -5.74
CA PHE A 307 -19.09 4.07 -4.29
C PHE A 307 -18.33 5.30 -3.81
N ASN A 308 -17.10 5.50 -4.26
CA ASN A 308 -16.28 6.66 -3.89
C ASN A 308 -16.97 7.98 -4.27
N VAL A 309 -17.60 8.04 -5.44
CA VAL A 309 -18.35 9.24 -5.88
C VAL A 309 -19.55 9.51 -4.96
N TYR A 310 -20.38 8.49 -4.65
CA TYR A 310 -21.58 8.70 -3.84
C TYR A 310 -21.29 8.92 -2.36
N THR A 311 -20.26 8.27 -1.81
CA THR A 311 -19.86 8.45 -0.41
C THR A 311 -18.95 9.66 -0.23
N ARG A 312 -18.54 10.32 -1.33
CA ARG A 312 -17.57 11.40 -1.32
C ARG A 312 -16.23 10.99 -0.69
N GLU A 313 -15.78 9.75 -0.96
CA GLU A 313 -14.43 9.32 -0.63
C GLU A 313 -13.44 10.04 -1.57
N MET A 314 -12.90 11.16 -1.10
CA MET A 314 -12.06 12.06 -1.90
C MET A 314 -10.58 11.67 -1.92
N ASP A 315 -10.18 10.77 -1.02
CA ASP A 315 -8.80 10.24 -0.97
C ASP A 315 -8.61 9.02 -1.87
N ASP A 316 -9.35 8.99 -2.98
CA ASP A 316 -9.36 7.92 -3.97
C ASP A 316 -8.15 7.97 -4.92
N HIS A 317 -6.95 8.16 -4.36
CA HIS A 317 -5.73 8.35 -5.17
C HIS A 317 -5.19 7.04 -5.77
N THR A 318 -4.24 7.17 -6.70
CA THR A 318 -3.67 6.07 -7.50
C THR A 318 -3.04 4.92 -6.69
N LYS A 319 -2.67 5.14 -5.43
CA LYS A 319 -2.16 4.09 -4.52
C LYS A 319 -3.27 3.26 -3.85
N ASN A 320 -4.54 3.72 -3.89
CA ASN A 320 -5.67 2.99 -3.28
C ASN A 320 -6.28 1.93 -4.20
N PHE A 321 -5.66 1.70 -5.36
CA PHE A 321 -5.99 0.62 -6.28
C PHE A 321 -4.76 -0.22 -6.52
N SER A 322 -4.87 -1.54 -6.29
CA SER A 322 -3.79 -2.50 -6.46
C SER A 322 -4.21 -3.70 -7.29
N PHE A 323 -3.22 -4.33 -7.87
CA PHE A 323 -3.33 -5.59 -8.58
C PHE A 323 -2.44 -6.64 -7.90
N LEU A 324 -2.90 -7.89 -7.90
CA LEU A 324 -2.20 -9.03 -7.35
C LEU A 324 -1.75 -9.95 -8.49
N MET A 325 -0.54 -10.49 -8.39
CA MET A 325 -0.10 -11.58 -9.26
C MET A 325 0.15 -12.83 -8.43
N ARG A 326 -0.47 -13.92 -8.86
CA ARG A 326 -0.26 -15.24 -8.27
C ARG A 326 0.96 -15.91 -8.87
N GLU A 327 1.42 -16.99 -8.25
CA GLU A 327 2.64 -17.73 -8.69
C GLU A 327 2.57 -18.25 -10.12
N ASN A 328 1.35 -18.42 -10.68
CA ASN A 328 1.15 -18.80 -12.09
C ASN A 328 1.26 -17.62 -13.07
N GLY A 329 1.61 -16.41 -12.58
CA GLY A 329 1.74 -15.20 -13.38
C GLY A 329 0.41 -14.51 -13.73
N LYS A 330 -0.74 -15.02 -13.26
CA LYS A 330 -2.04 -14.41 -13.51
C LYS A 330 -2.24 -13.20 -12.60
N TRP A 331 -2.61 -12.07 -13.21
CA TRP A 331 -2.99 -10.86 -12.51
C TRP A 331 -4.49 -10.84 -12.19
N GLU A 332 -4.87 -10.25 -11.08
CA GLU A 332 -6.24 -10.03 -10.63
C GLU A 332 -6.33 -8.69 -9.89
N LEU A 333 -7.52 -8.13 -9.77
CA LEU A 333 -7.75 -6.93 -8.98
C LEU A 333 -7.65 -7.28 -7.50
N ALA A 334 -6.85 -6.54 -6.73
CA ALA A 334 -6.81 -6.69 -5.28
C ALA A 334 -8.17 -6.32 -4.65
N PRO A 335 -8.55 -6.89 -3.51
CA PRO A 335 -9.68 -6.39 -2.71
C PRO A 335 -9.57 -4.88 -2.48
N ALA A 336 -10.69 -4.18 -2.33
CA ALA A 336 -10.67 -2.76 -2.00
C ALA A 336 -10.12 -2.57 -0.57
N TYR A 337 -9.47 -1.45 -0.35
CA TYR A 337 -8.88 -1.06 0.94
C TYR A 337 -8.82 0.47 1.04
N ASP A 338 -8.57 0.97 2.24
CA ASP A 338 -8.40 2.39 2.53
C ASP A 338 -9.62 3.23 2.12
N LEU A 339 -10.83 2.70 2.41
CA LEU A 339 -12.10 3.42 2.31
C LEU A 339 -12.38 3.99 3.69
N THR A 340 -12.06 5.26 3.88
CA THR A 340 -12.02 5.86 5.22
C THR A 340 -13.20 6.77 5.52
N GLY A 341 -13.86 7.29 4.49
CA GLY A 341 -14.85 8.34 4.65
C GLY A 341 -14.29 9.56 5.36
N TYR A 342 -13.00 9.67 5.38
CA TYR A 342 -12.28 10.69 6.11
C TYR A 342 -12.47 12.01 5.40
N HIS A 343 -13.45 12.77 5.87
CA HIS A 343 -13.54 14.18 5.54
C HIS A 343 -12.57 14.91 6.49
N PHE A 344 -11.37 15.20 6.00
CA PHE A 344 -10.51 16.18 6.64
C PHE A 344 -11.39 17.38 7.01
N SER A 345 -11.21 17.90 8.22
CA SER A 345 -11.99 19.05 8.68
C SER A 345 -12.00 20.13 7.59
N VAL A 346 -13.19 20.52 7.17
CA VAL A 346 -13.40 21.58 6.17
C VAL A 346 -12.78 22.92 6.62
N ASP A 347 -12.37 22.98 7.89
CA ASP A 347 -11.82 24.17 8.54
C ASP A 347 -10.31 24.35 8.34
N ASP A 348 -9.57 23.37 7.73
CA ASP A 348 -8.17 23.56 7.36
C ASP A 348 -8.03 24.01 5.90
N PRO A 349 -7.74 25.31 5.65
CA PRO A 349 -7.62 25.83 4.28
C PRO A 349 -6.50 25.17 3.47
N THR A 350 -5.49 24.57 4.13
CA THR A 350 -4.37 23.89 3.44
C THR A 350 -4.79 22.54 2.87
N MET A 351 -5.86 21.96 3.41
CA MET A 351 -6.41 20.67 2.98
C MET A 351 -7.56 20.81 1.97
N PHE A 352 -7.98 22.04 1.66
CA PHE A 352 -9.14 22.34 0.80
C PHE A 352 -9.05 21.65 -0.59
N GLU A 353 -7.88 21.57 -1.18
CA GLU A 353 -7.69 20.90 -2.47
C GLU A 353 -7.96 19.38 -2.40
N PHE A 354 -7.69 18.75 -1.26
CA PHE A 354 -7.88 17.31 -1.05
C PHE A 354 -9.29 16.94 -0.58
N THR A 355 -10.08 17.90 -0.08
CA THR A 355 -11.40 17.64 0.50
C THR A 355 -12.56 17.95 -0.44
N ASN A 356 -12.33 18.68 -1.54
CA ASN A 356 -13.40 19.19 -2.42
C ASN A 356 -13.39 18.56 -3.82
N ARG A 357 -12.46 17.67 -4.11
CA ARG A 357 -12.41 16.97 -5.39
C ARG A 357 -11.80 15.58 -5.22
N HIS A 358 -12.21 14.66 -6.06
CA HIS A 358 -11.59 13.35 -6.17
C HIS A 358 -10.13 13.45 -6.62
N ALA A 359 -9.30 12.51 -6.20
CA ALA A 359 -7.92 12.40 -6.68
C ALA A 359 -7.88 11.75 -8.09
N LEU A 360 -8.90 10.97 -8.44
CA LEU A 360 -9.09 10.39 -9.78
C LEU A 360 -10.28 11.05 -10.48
N SER A 361 -10.12 11.40 -11.74
CA SER A 361 -11.24 11.93 -12.54
C SER A 361 -12.14 10.78 -13.05
N VAL A 362 -13.41 11.10 -13.21
CA VAL A 362 -14.43 10.29 -13.91
C VAL A 362 -14.94 11.10 -15.08
N ASN A 363 -14.86 10.58 -16.29
CA ASN A 363 -15.26 11.27 -17.52
C ASN A 363 -14.64 12.68 -17.63
N GLY A 364 -13.37 12.80 -17.22
CA GLY A 364 -12.61 14.06 -17.21
C GLY A 364 -12.95 15.02 -16.06
N LYS A 365 -13.82 14.66 -15.12
CA LYS A 365 -14.25 15.50 -14.01
C LYS A 365 -13.68 15.01 -12.69
N PHE A 366 -13.15 15.91 -11.86
CA PHE A 366 -12.69 15.63 -10.48
C PHE A 366 -13.74 16.00 -9.43
N SER A 367 -14.79 16.71 -9.80
CA SER A 367 -15.89 17.13 -8.92
C SER A 367 -17.18 17.24 -9.72
N SER A 368 -18.33 17.35 -9.04
CA SER A 368 -19.66 17.44 -9.67
C SER A 368 -19.91 16.29 -10.66
N ILE A 369 -19.42 15.10 -10.31
CA ILE A 369 -19.59 13.88 -11.09
C ILE A 369 -21.05 13.43 -10.97
N THR A 370 -21.69 13.15 -12.13
CA THR A 370 -23.11 12.77 -12.21
C THR A 370 -23.27 11.30 -12.57
N ASP A 371 -24.50 10.78 -12.42
CA ASP A 371 -24.85 9.45 -12.91
C ASP A 371 -24.52 9.24 -14.40
N GLU A 372 -24.72 10.30 -15.20
CA GLU A 372 -24.42 10.25 -16.63
C GLU A 372 -22.92 10.08 -16.89
N ASP A 373 -22.06 10.74 -16.12
CA ASP A 373 -20.61 10.54 -16.20
C ASP A 373 -20.22 9.11 -15.86
N LEU A 374 -20.77 8.55 -14.78
CA LEU A 374 -20.55 7.16 -14.39
C LEU A 374 -21.02 6.18 -15.46
N LEU A 375 -22.21 6.40 -16.03
CA LEU A 375 -22.76 5.54 -17.08
C LEU A 375 -21.98 5.65 -18.39
N THR A 376 -21.43 6.83 -18.72
CA THR A 376 -20.54 7.03 -19.87
C THR A 376 -19.29 6.17 -19.75
N VAL A 377 -18.67 6.15 -18.55
CA VAL A 377 -17.52 5.27 -18.29
C VAL A 377 -17.93 3.79 -18.36
N ALA A 378 -19.08 3.44 -17.78
CA ALA A 378 -19.59 2.07 -17.83
C ALA A 378 -19.81 1.57 -19.27
N GLU A 379 -20.38 2.40 -20.12
CA GLU A 379 -20.62 2.08 -21.55
C GLU A 379 -19.26 1.87 -22.27
N ARG A 380 -18.32 2.78 -22.08
CA ARG A 380 -16.98 2.72 -22.68
C ARG A 380 -16.24 1.42 -22.36
N TYR A 381 -16.37 0.92 -21.13
CA TYR A 381 -15.68 -0.30 -20.66
C TYR A 381 -16.58 -1.53 -20.58
N GLY A 382 -17.79 -1.47 -21.14
CA GLY A 382 -18.68 -2.62 -21.32
C GLY A 382 -19.29 -3.15 -20.02
N ILE A 383 -19.61 -2.30 -19.03
CA ILE A 383 -20.20 -2.70 -17.75
C ILE A 383 -21.73 -2.76 -17.88
N GLY A 384 -22.24 -3.90 -18.35
CA GLY A 384 -23.68 -4.07 -18.59
C GLY A 384 -24.56 -3.98 -17.35
N THR A 385 -24.01 -4.22 -16.18
CA THR A 385 -24.70 -4.17 -14.88
C THR A 385 -24.75 -2.77 -14.24
N ALA A 386 -24.15 -1.75 -14.88
CA ALA A 386 -23.92 -0.42 -14.29
C ALA A 386 -25.16 0.17 -13.61
N ARG A 387 -26.33 0.21 -14.29
CA ARG A 387 -27.57 0.78 -13.71
C ARG A 387 -28.02 0.05 -12.45
N LYS A 388 -27.87 -1.29 -12.40
CA LYS A 388 -28.17 -2.10 -11.21
C LYS A 388 -27.21 -1.79 -10.06
N VAL A 389 -25.92 -1.63 -10.39
CA VAL A 389 -24.87 -1.26 -9.42
C VAL A 389 -25.16 0.11 -8.82
N LEU A 390 -25.41 1.14 -9.66
CA LEU A 390 -25.72 2.49 -9.18
C LEU A 390 -26.96 2.51 -8.28
N LYS A 391 -28.03 1.80 -8.69
CA LYS A 391 -29.25 1.67 -7.87
C LYS A 391 -28.92 1.10 -6.49
N ARG A 392 -28.16 -0.02 -6.43
CA ARG A 392 -27.79 -0.66 -5.16
C ARG A 392 -26.97 0.25 -4.26
N ILE A 393 -25.99 0.96 -4.84
CA ILE A 393 -25.15 1.87 -4.06
C ILE A 393 -26.00 3.01 -3.45
N LYS A 394 -26.88 3.62 -4.25
CA LYS A 394 -27.80 4.66 -3.75
C LYS A 394 -28.73 4.18 -2.62
N GLU A 395 -29.21 2.95 -2.71
CA GLU A 395 -30.05 2.35 -1.65
C GLU A 395 -29.30 2.16 -0.33
N VAL A 396 -27.97 2.03 -0.37
CA VAL A 396 -27.12 1.81 0.81
C VAL A 396 -26.59 3.10 1.40
N VAL A 397 -26.17 4.06 0.55
CA VAL A 397 -25.43 5.25 0.99
C VAL A 397 -26.23 6.54 1.01
N CYS A 398 -27.44 6.58 0.39
CA CYS A 398 -28.34 7.72 0.37
C CYS A 398 -29.61 7.43 1.14
#